data_3f93f16cd6f9e9c63ddd3ea806f6fdc5
#
_entry.id   3f93f16cd6f9e9c63ddd3ea806f6fdc5
#
_cell.length_a   1.000
_cell.length_b   1.000
_cell.length_c   1.000
_cell.angle_alpha   90.00
_cell.angle_beta   90.00
_cell.angle_gamma   90.00
#
_symmetry.space_group_name_H-M   'P 1'
#
loop_
_entity.id
_entity.type
_entity.pdbx_description
1 polymer ?
#
loop_
_entity_poly.entity_id
_entity_poly.type
_entity_poly.pdbx_seq_one_letter_code
_entity_poly.pdbx_strand_id
1 'polypeptide(L)' 'LLANDGLLILEIASSTSRSVLEMARSIDGLRDVAILRDTFGDDRFLRAKKA' A
#
# COMPACT_ATOMS: atom_id res chain seq x y z
N LEU A 1 -7.31 4.43 -11.64
CA LEU A 1 -8.60 4.06 -11.08
C LEU A 1 -8.67 2.55 -10.83
N LEU A 2 -9.16 2.18 -9.66
CA LEU A 2 -9.35 0.79 -9.31
C LEU A 2 -10.75 0.33 -9.68
N ALA A 3 -10.84 -0.80 -10.37
CA ALA A 3 -12.10 -1.51 -10.52
C ALA A 3 -12.47 -2.17 -9.19
N ASN A 4 -13.72 -2.61 -9.04
CA ASN A 4 -14.11 -3.44 -7.89
C ASN A 4 -13.20 -4.66 -7.86
N ASP A 5 -12.71 -5.00 -6.69
CA ASP A 5 -11.70 -6.03 -6.49
C ASP A 5 -10.36 -5.71 -7.17
N GLY A 6 -10.16 -4.46 -7.53
CA GLY A 6 -8.91 -4.01 -8.11
C GLY A 6 -7.76 -4.03 -7.11
N LEU A 7 -6.58 -4.26 -7.63
CA LEU A 7 -5.33 -4.24 -6.86
C LEU A 7 -4.59 -2.95 -7.13
N LEU A 8 -4.21 -2.28 -6.04
CA LEU A 8 -3.37 -1.08 -6.09
C LEU A 8 -1.97 -1.43 -5.61
N ILE A 9 -0.97 -1.06 -6.39
CA ILE A 9 0.43 -1.15 -5.96
C ILE A 9 1.08 0.20 -6.24
N LEU A 10 1.64 0.81 -5.20
CA LEU A 10 2.34 2.08 -5.28
C LEU A 10 3.77 1.91 -4.82
N GLU A 11 4.70 2.51 -5.54
CA GLU A 11 6.07 2.61 -5.07
C GLU A 11 6.16 3.70 -4.01
N ILE A 12 6.83 3.40 -2.90
CA ILE A 12 6.98 4.32 -1.78
C ILE A 12 8.45 4.42 -1.36
N ALA A 13 8.78 5.48 -0.64
CA ALA A 13 10.09 5.59 0.00
C ALA A 13 10.04 4.87 1.35
N SER A 14 11.09 4.12 1.69
CA SER A 14 11.11 3.38 2.95
C SER A 14 11.02 4.31 4.17
N SER A 15 11.55 5.53 4.07
CA SER A 15 11.50 6.51 5.16
C SER A 15 10.07 7.00 5.46
N THR A 16 9.14 6.87 4.53
CA THR A 16 7.76 7.32 4.70
C THR A 16 6.75 6.17 4.74
N SER A 17 7.23 4.93 4.75
CA SER A 17 6.36 3.76 4.62
C SER A 17 5.29 3.70 5.70
N ARG A 18 5.65 4.01 6.96
CA ARG A 18 4.69 3.98 8.07
C ARG A 18 3.59 5.02 7.87
N SER A 19 3.95 6.24 7.49
CA SER A 19 2.97 7.30 7.27
C SER A 19 2.03 6.96 6.13
N VAL A 20 2.56 6.41 5.05
CA VAL A 20 1.76 6.00 3.90
C VAL A 20 0.83 4.85 4.29
N LEU A 21 1.33 3.89 5.05
CA LEU A 21 0.52 2.75 5.51
C LEU A 21 -0.66 3.22 6.36
N GLU A 22 -0.41 4.08 7.33
CA GLU A 22 -1.46 4.61 8.19
C GLU A 22 -2.49 5.42 7.41
N MET A 23 -2.03 6.22 6.47
CA MET A 23 -2.92 7.00 5.61
C MET A 23 -3.81 6.06 4.77
N ALA A 24 -3.22 5.05 4.17
CA ALA A 24 -3.96 4.11 3.34
C ALA A 24 -4.99 3.33 4.15
N ARG A 25 -4.66 2.94 5.39
CA ARG A 25 -5.59 2.24 6.27
C ARG A 25 -6.78 3.09 6.67
N SER A 26 -6.63 4.41 6.64
CA SER A 26 -7.72 5.33 6.99
C SER A 26 -8.68 5.58 5.83
N ILE A 27 -8.36 5.13 4.64
CA ILE A 27 -9.20 5.36 3.45
C ILE A 27 -10.29 4.30 3.40
N ASP A 28 -11.54 4.75 3.44
CA ASP A 28 -12.68 3.86 3.20
C ASP A 28 -12.61 3.36 1.77
N GLY A 29 -12.89 2.10 1.58
CA GLY A 29 -12.86 1.50 0.25
C GLY A 29 -11.55 0.80 -0.08
N LEU A 30 -10.56 0.85 0.80
CA LEU A 30 -9.34 0.05 0.67
C LEU A 30 -9.29 -1.00 1.78
N ARG A 31 -8.80 -2.17 1.43
CA ARG A 31 -8.63 -3.28 2.38
C ARG A 31 -7.34 -4.02 2.08
N ASP A 32 -6.95 -4.90 2.98
CA ASP A 32 -5.75 -5.73 2.85
C ASP A 32 -4.53 -4.87 2.54
N VAL A 33 -4.44 -3.72 3.21
CA VAL A 33 -3.32 -2.79 3.03
C VAL A 33 -2.08 -3.39 3.64
N ALA A 34 -1.01 -3.46 2.86
CA ALA A 34 0.24 -4.05 3.30
C ALA A 34 1.42 -3.35 2.65
N ILE A 35 2.56 -3.42 3.34
CA ILE A 35 3.83 -2.95 2.79
C ILE A 35 4.59 -4.16 2.26
N LEU A 36 5.10 -4.05 1.05
CA LEU A 36 5.96 -5.05 0.43
C LEU A 36 7.39 -4.56 0.43
N ARG A 37 8.31 -5.48 0.69
CA ARG A 37 9.73 -5.18 0.71
C ARG A 37 10.38 -5.60 -0.60
N ASP A 38 11.46 -4.91 -0.95
CA ASP A 38 12.29 -5.31 -2.07
C ASP A 38 13.26 -6.43 -1.66
N THR A 39 14.14 -6.81 -2.60
CA THR A 39 15.10 -7.88 -2.35
C THR A 39 16.15 -7.51 -1.30
N PHE A 40 16.30 -6.24 -0.98
CA PHE A 40 17.23 -5.74 0.03
C PHE A 40 16.58 -5.61 1.40
N GLY A 41 15.28 -5.93 1.52
CA GLY A 41 14.56 -5.83 2.79
C GLY A 41 14.03 -4.45 3.12
N ASP A 42 14.11 -3.51 2.18
CA ASP A 42 13.56 -2.17 2.36
C ASP A 42 12.10 -2.10 1.94
N ASP A 43 11.31 -1.35 2.70
CA ASP A 43 9.92 -1.08 2.33
C ASP A 43 9.91 -0.31 1.02
N ARG A 44 9.28 -0.87 0.01
CA ARG A 44 9.34 -0.33 -1.34
C ARG A 44 7.97 -0.09 -1.96
N PHE A 45 6.99 -0.91 -1.63
CA PHE A 45 5.68 -0.84 -2.27
C PHE A 45 4.58 -0.89 -1.24
N LEU A 46 3.50 -0.18 -1.53
CA LEU A 46 2.24 -0.32 -0.81
C LEU A 46 1.28 -1.12 -1.69
N ARG A 47 0.69 -2.17 -1.11
CA ARG A 47 -0.35 -2.94 -1.78
C ARG A 47 -1.66 -2.74 -1.03
N ALA A 48 -2.73 -2.56 -1.78
CA ALA A 48 -4.07 -2.51 -1.22
C ALA A 48 -5.06 -3.07 -2.22
N LYS A 49 -6.21 -3.50 -1.72
CA LYS A 49 -7.31 -3.95 -2.55
C LYS A 49 -8.48 -3.00 -2.39
N LYS A 50 -9.21 -2.79 -3.45
CA LYS A 50 -10.47 -2.05 -3.37
C LYS A 50 -11.51 -2.91 -2.69
N ALA A 51 -12.11 -2.37 -1.66
CA ALA A 51 -13.16 -3.06 -0.94
C ALA A 51 -14.46 -3.14 -1.74
#